data_7cbe51984dc6c344173cdf8b0fedbe27
#
_entry.id   7cbe51984dc6c344173cdf8b0fedbe27
#
_cell.length_a   1.000
_cell.length_b   1.000
_cell.length_c   1.000
_cell.angle_alpha   90.00
_cell.angle_beta   90.00
_cell.angle_gamma   90.00
#
_symmetry.space_group_name_H-M   'P 1'
#
loop_
_entity.id
_entity.type
_entity.pdbx_description
1 polymer ?
#
loop_
_entity_poly.entity_id
_entity_poly.type
_entity_poly.pdbx_seq_one_letter_code
_entity_poly.pdbx_strand_id
1 'polypeptide(L)'
;MNRRTAIRNVVIISAGAGLLPSCMNPDTTVIPLKNIPVTGSQVKMLAELTETIIPKTPAFIGAKDLKAHEFILAMVDDCSSPEDQKQFTDGLIAFDKLSHDKFGQLFTGYTAEQKRALLSDIESGKAVDEEVVKFYKTVKRYTIQSFTTSKEYMTDIRKYNMVPGPVFKGCVPVKSA
;
A
#
# COMPACT_ATOMS: atom_id res chain seq x y z
N MET A 1 53.07 -12.81 -13.00
CA MET A 1 51.72 -12.86 -13.61
C MET A 1 51.82 -12.29 -15.03
N ASN A 2 51.54 -13.11 -16.04
CA ASN A 2 51.65 -12.67 -17.44
C ASN A 2 50.41 -11.83 -17.81
N ARG A 3 50.65 -10.72 -18.56
CA ARG A 3 49.57 -9.80 -19.03
C ARG A 3 48.43 -10.54 -19.73
N ARG A 4 48.73 -11.63 -20.46
CA ARG A 4 47.72 -12.48 -21.13
C ARG A 4 46.79 -13.21 -20.14
N THR A 5 47.28 -13.61 -18.98
CA THR A 5 46.50 -14.30 -17.95
C THR A 5 45.57 -13.32 -17.25
N ALA A 6 46.00 -12.07 -17.02
CA ALA A 6 45.18 -11.02 -16.46
C ALA A 6 44.00 -10.66 -17.39
N ILE A 7 44.26 -10.50 -18.70
CA ILE A 7 43.22 -10.19 -19.69
C ILE A 7 42.22 -11.34 -19.81
N ARG A 8 42.68 -12.60 -19.82
CA ARG A 8 41.78 -13.77 -19.87
C ARG A 8 40.89 -13.87 -18.66
N ASN A 9 41.39 -13.57 -17.47
CA ASN A 9 40.60 -13.58 -16.24
C ASN A 9 39.58 -12.45 -16.20
N VAL A 10 39.89 -11.27 -16.71
CA VAL A 10 38.95 -10.15 -16.83
C VAL A 10 37.81 -10.48 -17.79
N VAL A 11 38.12 -11.11 -18.95
CA VAL A 11 37.08 -11.52 -19.92
C VAL A 11 36.17 -12.61 -19.34
N ILE A 12 36.69 -13.56 -18.56
CA ILE A 12 35.89 -14.60 -17.93
C ILE A 12 34.96 -13.99 -16.86
N ILE A 13 35.44 -13.01 -16.08
CA ILE A 13 34.64 -12.34 -15.07
C ILE A 13 33.53 -11.50 -15.72
N SER A 14 33.84 -10.78 -16.81
CA SER A 14 32.84 -9.97 -17.51
C SER A 14 31.79 -10.82 -18.26
N ALA A 15 32.17 -11.97 -18.83
CA ALA A 15 31.22 -12.89 -19.43
C ALA A 15 30.36 -13.65 -18.39
N GLY A 16 30.93 -13.95 -17.21
CA GLY A 16 30.22 -14.60 -16.12
C GLY A 16 29.20 -13.68 -15.44
N ALA A 17 29.45 -12.37 -15.35
CA ALA A 17 28.54 -11.41 -14.79
C ALA A 17 27.28 -11.18 -15.65
N GLY A 18 27.39 -11.41 -16.98
CA GLY A 18 26.23 -11.30 -17.88
C GLY A 18 25.30 -12.51 -17.89
N LEU A 19 25.69 -13.62 -17.24
CA LEU A 19 24.91 -14.86 -17.19
C LEU A 19 24.29 -15.13 -15.81
N LEU A 20 24.49 -14.23 -14.86
CA LEU A 20 23.67 -14.29 -13.65
C LEU A 20 22.24 -13.98 -14.08
N PRO A 21 21.31 -14.96 -14.07
CA PRO A 21 19.91 -14.60 -14.14
C PRO A 21 19.70 -13.64 -12.97
N SER A 22 19.42 -12.38 -13.27
CA SER A 22 18.83 -11.48 -12.30
C SER A 22 17.54 -12.17 -11.90
N CYS A 23 17.60 -12.96 -10.85
CA CYS A 23 16.43 -13.42 -10.13
C CYS A 23 15.84 -12.17 -9.49
N MET A 24 15.33 -11.27 -10.31
CA MET A 24 14.27 -10.39 -9.91
C MET A 24 13.07 -11.30 -9.71
N ASN A 25 13.03 -11.90 -8.51
CA ASN A 25 11.85 -12.58 -8.06
C ASN A 25 10.76 -11.52 -8.08
N PRO A 26 9.74 -11.60 -8.98
CA PRO A 26 8.69 -10.58 -9.06
C PRO A 26 7.92 -10.46 -7.76
N ASP A 27 8.10 -11.39 -6.84
CA ASP A 27 7.51 -11.43 -5.51
C ASP A 27 8.38 -10.79 -4.41
N THR A 28 9.56 -10.23 -4.74
CA THR A 28 10.35 -9.52 -3.74
C THR A 28 9.72 -8.15 -3.49
N THR A 29 9.39 -7.86 -2.24
CA THR A 29 8.94 -6.52 -1.82
C THR A 29 10.10 -5.54 -1.94
N VAL A 30 9.85 -4.38 -2.52
CA VAL A 30 10.81 -3.27 -2.58
C VAL A 30 10.88 -2.54 -1.23
N ILE A 31 9.85 -2.75 -0.38
CA ILE A 31 9.73 -2.12 0.94
C ILE A 31 10.51 -2.97 1.95
N PRO A 32 11.48 -2.40 2.68
CA PRO A 32 12.25 -3.15 3.68
C PRO A 32 11.43 -3.37 4.95
N LEU A 33 10.54 -4.37 4.94
CA LEU A 33 9.78 -4.80 6.12
C LEU A 33 10.64 -5.72 7.00
N LYS A 34 10.51 -5.61 8.32
CA LYS A 34 11.33 -6.33 9.31
C LYS A 34 10.53 -7.42 10.04
N ASN A 35 9.27 -7.14 10.34
CA ASN A 35 8.46 -7.93 11.25
C ASN A 35 7.34 -8.69 10.53
N ILE A 36 6.87 -8.21 9.38
CA ILE A 36 5.79 -8.84 8.62
C ILE A 36 6.26 -9.40 7.27
N PRO A 37 5.99 -10.69 6.98
CA PRO A 37 6.32 -11.29 5.69
C PRO A 37 5.23 -10.93 4.66
N VAL A 38 5.55 -10.03 3.73
CA VAL A 38 4.62 -9.63 2.66
C VAL A 38 5.31 -9.79 1.30
N THR A 39 4.63 -10.44 0.36
CA THR A 39 5.15 -10.67 -1.00
C THR A 39 4.87 -9.48 -1.92
N GLY A 40 5.61 -9.38 -3.03
CA GLY A 40 5.38 -8.32 -4.03
C GLY A 40 3.99 -8.38 -4.68
N SER A 41 3.39 -9.57 -4.82
CA SER A 41 2.01 -9.75 -5.28
C SER A 41 1.00 -9.18 -4.28
N GLN A 42 1.22 -9.40 -2.99
CA GLN A 42 0.39 -8.85 -1.92
C GLN A 42 0.51 -7.32 -1.81
N VAL A 43 1.70 -6.76 -2.03
CA VAL A 43 1.87 -5.29 -2.11
C VAL A 43 1.06 -4.71 -3.27
N LYS A 44 1.09 -5.34 -4.44
CA LYS A 44 0.28 -4.92 -5.60
C LYS A 44 -1.22 -5.03 -5.32
N MET A 45 -1.66 -6.13 -4.69
CA MET A 45 -3.05 -6.30 -4.26
C MET A 45 -3.46 -5.20 -3.29
N LEU A 46 -2.64 -4.89 -2.28
CA LEU A 46 -2.91 -3.84 -1.31
C LEU A 46 -2.98 -2.46 -1.97
N ALA A 47 -2.13 -2.19 -2.97
CA ALA A 47 -2.19 -0.95 -3.75
C ALA A 47 -3.52 -0.81 -4.52
N GLU A 48 -4.01 -1.90 -5.13
CA GLU A 48 -5.31 -1.92 -5.81
C GLU A 48 -6.48 -1.79 -4.81
N LEU A 49 -6.35 -2.37 -3.62
CA LEU A 49 -7.35 -2.26 -2.56
C LEU A 49 -7.46 -0.82 -2.06
N THR A 50 -6.34 -0.15 -1.79
CA THR A 50 -6.34 1.27 -1.38
C THR A 50 -6.91 2.18 -2.45
N GLU A 51 -6.63 1.93 -3.74
CA GLU A 51 -7.22 2.66 -4.87
C GLU A 51 -8.73 2.43 -5.00
N THR A 52 -9.21 1.24 -4.63
CA THR A 52 -10.65 0.97 -4.63
C THR A 52 -11.37 1.71 -3.50
N ILE A 53 -10.70 1.93 -2.36
CA ILE A 53 -11.26 2.68 -1.22
C ILE A 53 -11.29 4.18 -1.51
N ILE A 54 -10.17 4.74 -2.04
CA ILE A 54 -10.08 6.16 -2.43
C ILE A 54 -9.54 6.23 -3.87
N PRO A 55 -10.43 6.19 -4.86
CA PRO A 55 -10.04 6.18 -6.25
C PRO A 55 -9.53 7.55 -6.72
N LYS A 56 -8.61 7.53 -7.67
CA LYS A 56 -8.20 8.72 -8.41
C LYS A 56 -9.36 9.32 -9.17
N THR A 57 -9.46 10.64 -9.14
CA THR A 57 -10.44 11.42 -9.90
C THR A 57 -9.71 12.49 -10.72
N PRO A 58 -10.37 13.12 -11.73
CA PRO A 58 -9.77 14.25 -12.44
C PRO A 58 -9.41 15.43 -11.53
N ALA A 59 -10.10 15.56 -10.39
CA ALA A 59 -9.91 16.66 -9.45
C ALA A 59 -8.92 16.31 -8.33
N PHE A 60 -8.63 15.03 -8.10
CA PHE A 60 -7.83 14.62 -6.94
C PHE A 60 -7.06 13.32 -7.15
N ILE A 61 -5.89 13.25 -6.51
CA ILE A 61 -4.99 12.08 -6.52
C ILE A 61 -5.62 10.91 -5.76
N GLY A 62 -5.45 9.67 -6.26
CA GLY A 62 -5.92 8.45 -5.61
C GLY A 62 -4.97 7.94 -4.51
N ALA A 63 -5.47 7.04 -3.66
CA ALA A 63 -4.68 6.48 -2.57
C ALA A 63 -3.48 5.67 -3.05
N LYS A 64 -3.56 5.04 -4.22
CA LYS A 64 -2.44 4.32 -4.83
C LYS A 64 -1.30 5.25 -5.22
N ASP A 65 -1.61 6.39 -5.85
CA ASP A 65 -0.63 7.39 -6.25
C ASP A 65 0.02 8.07 -5.03
N LEU A 66 -0.72 8.19 -3.91
CA LEU A 66 -0.22 8.62 -2.60
C LEU A 66 0.59 7.55 -1.87
N LYS A 67 0.73 6.35 -2.46
CA LYS A 67 1.41 5.22 -1.85
C LYS A 67 0.85 4.82 -0.48
N ALA A 68 -0.47 4.92 -0.31
CA ALA A 68 -1.13 4.57 0.94
C ALA A 68 -0.86 3.13 1.38
N HIS A 69 -0.65 2.20 0.43
CA HIS A 69 -0.26 0.83 0.71
C HIS A 69 1.12 0.72 1.38
N GLU A 70 2.10 1.56 0.99
CA GLU A 70 3.41 1.61 1.64
C GLU A 70 3.28 2.14 3.07
N PHE A 71 2.46 3.18 3.26
CA PHE A 71 2.16 3.72 4.59
C PHE A 71 1.51 2.68 5.51
N ILE A 72 0.53 1.91 5.00
CA ILE A 72 -0.13 0.83 5.76
C ILE A 72 0.90 -0.20 6.23
N LEU A 73 1.75 -0.67 5.31
CA LEU A 73 2.76 -1.67 5.63
C LEU A 73 3.76 -1.16 6.67
N ALA A 74 4.23 0.08 6.54
CA ALA A 74 5.12 0.69 7.52
C ALA A 74 4.45 0.83 8.90
N MET A 75 3.17 1.27 8.95
CA MET A 75 2.44 1.39 10.21
C MET A 75 2.20 0.05 10.89
N VAL A 76 1.95 -1.00 10.12
CA VAL A 76 1.79 -2.34 10.69
C VAL A 76 3.13 -2.91 11.13
N ASP A 77 4.18 -2.75 10.32
CA ASP A 77 5.51 -3.31 10.61
C ASP A 77 6.19 -2.65 11.81
N ASP A 78 6.14 -1.31 11.90
CA ASP A 78 6.89 -0.55 12.91
C ASP A 78 6.07 -0.17 14.14
N CYS A 79 4.74 -0.05 14.03
CA CYS A 79 3.89 0.58 15.06
C CYS A 79 2.83 -0.35 15.65
N SER A 80 2.68 -1.58 15.16
CA SER A 80 1.68 -2.52 15.67
C SER A 80 2.30 -3.54 16.64
N SER A 81 1.47 -4.09 17.53
CA SER A 81 1.88 -5.20 18.38
C SER A 81 2.14 -6.47 17.55
N PRO A 82 2.95 -7.42 18.03
CA PRO A 82 3.16 -8.71 17.34
C PRO A 82 1.85 -9.45 17.04
N GLU A 83 0.86 -9.34 17.92
CA GLU A 83 -0.45 -9.94 17.76
C GLU A 83 -1.22 -9.27 16.60
N ASP A 84 -1.19 -7.94 16.53
CA ASP A 84 -1.83 -7.19 15.45
C ASP A 84 -1.12 -7.39 14.10
N GLN A 85 0.21 -7.51 14.10
CA GLN A 85 1.00 -7.85 12.92
C GLN A 85 0.60 -9.22 12.38
N LYS A 86 0.49 -10.20 13.27
CA LYS A 86 0.03 -11.55 12.90
C LYS A 86 -1.40 -11.51 12.38
N GLN A 87 -2.31 -10.82 13.06
CA GLN A 87 -3.70 -10.68 12.62
C GLN A 87 -3.80 -10.02 11.24
N PHE A 88 -2.98 -9.01 10.98
CA PHE A 88 -2.93 -8.36 9.68
C PHE A 88 -2.45 -9.31 8.58
N THR A 89 -1.37 -10.06 8.82
CA THR A 89 -0.82 -11.01 7.83
C THR A 89 -1.76 -12.19 7.58
N ASP A 90 -2.38 -12.74 8.60
CA ASP A 90 -3.38 -13.80 8.46
C ASP A 90 -4.59 -13.29 7.64
N GLY A 91 -5.08 -12.10 7.94
CA GLY A 91 -6.17 -11.47 7.19
C GLY A 91 -5.81 -11.11 5.75
N LEU A 92 -4.55 -10.74 5.48
CA LEU A 92 -4.04 -10.50 4.13
C LEU A 92 -4.09 -11.78 3.28
N ILE A 93 -3.67 -12.91 3.86
CA ILE A 93 -3.72 -14.23 3.21
C ILE A 93 -5.17 -14.67 3.00
N ALA A 94 -6.01 -14.48 4.01
CA ALA A 94 -7.44 -14.82 3.92
C ALA A 94 -8.17 -13.97 2.87
N PHE A 95 -7.84 -12.69 2.73
CA PHE A 95 -8.38 -11.81 1.70
C PHE A 95 -7.97 -12.24 0.28
N ASP A 96 -6.71 -12.62 0.09
CA ASP A 96 -6.19 -13.11 -1.20
C ASP A 96 -6.92 -14.39 -1.61
N LYS A 97 -7.08 -15.33 -0.67
CA LYS A 97 -7.85 -16.56 -0.87
C LYS A 97 -9.33 -16.28 -1.21
N LEU A 98 -10.00 -15.42 -0.43
CA LEU A 98 -11.38 -15.02 -0.67
C LEU A 98 -11.55 -14.43 -2.08
N SER A 99 -10.61 -13.59 -2.49
CA SER A 99 -10.61 -13.01 -3.83
C SER A 99 -10.52 -14.09 -4.91
N HIS A 100 -9.61 -15.03 -4.75
CA HIS A 100 -9.44 -16.11 -5.70
C HIS A 100 -10.71 -17.03 -5.76
N ASP A 101 -11.26 -17.37 -4.60
CA ASP A 101 -12.41 -18.27 -4.52
C ASP A 101 -13.69 -17.66 -5.12
N LYS A 102 -13.83 -16.32 -5.03
CA LYS A 102 -15.05 -15.63 -5.48
C LYS A 102 -15.17 -15.50 -6.99
N PHE A 103 -14.06 -15.19 -7.68
CA PHE A 103 -14.07 -14.91 -9.12
C PHE A 103 -12.99 -15.66 -9.91
N GLY A 104 -12.30 -16.62 -9.30
CA GLY A 104 -11.29 -17.47 -9.96
C GLY A 104 -10.03 -16.72 -10.41
N GLN A 105 -9.79 -15.51 -9.91
CA GLN A 105 -8.64 -14.69 -10.29
C GLN A 105 -8.14 -13.84 -9.11
N LEU A 106 -6.94 -13.29 -9.22
CA LEU A 106 -6.39 -12.39 -8.21
C LEU A 106 -7.17 -11.06 -8.19
N PHE A 107 -7.26 -10.43 -7.02
CA PHE A 107 -7.93 -9.13 -6.85
C PHE A 107 -7.43 -8.04 -7.81
N THR A 108 -6.16 -8.08 -8.17
CA THR A 108 -5.56 -7.15 -9.15
C THR A 108 -6.17 -7.25 -10.55
N GLY A 109 -6.72 -8.40 -10.90
CA GLY A 109 -7.39 -8.65 -12.19
C GLY A 109 -8.90 -8.30 -12.21
N TYR A 110 -9.47 -7.91 -11.08
CA TYR A 110 -10.88 -7.59 -10.96
C TYR A 110 -11.27 -6.34 -11.73
N THR A 111 -12.48 -6.33 -12.28
CA THR A 111 -13.12 -5.08 -12.76
C THR A 111 -13.46 -4.16 -11.58
N ALA A 112 -13.69 -2.89 -11.86
CA ALA A 112 -14.06 -1.91 -10.82
C ALA A 112 -15.37 -2.29 -10.11
N GLU A 113 -16.33 -2.90 -10.84
CA GLU A 113 -17.59 -3.40 -10.29
C GLU A 113 -17.36 -4.58 -9.34
N GLN A 114 -16.52 -5.54 -9.74
CA GLN A 114 -16.18 -6.70 -8.94
C GLN A 114 -15.47 -6.31 -7.64
N LYS A 115 -14.52 -5.34 -7.72
CA LYS A 115 -13.84 -4.80 -6.54
C LYS A 115 -14.83 -4.18 -5.57
N ARG A 116 -15.73 -3.31 -6.06
CA ARG A 116 -16.76 -2.67 -5.22
C ARG A 116 -17.74 -3.67 -4.61
N ALA A 117 -18.18 -4.67 -5.40
CA ALA A 117 -19.06 -5.71 -4.90
C ALA A 117 -18.43 -6.53 -3.76
N LEU A 118 -17.15 -6.93 -3.92
CA LEU A 118 -16.42 -7.64 -2.87
C LEU A 118 -16.33 -6.80 -1.59
N LEU A 119 -15.96 -5.53 -1.70
CA LEU A 119 -15.83 -4.65 -0.52
C LEU A 119 -17.19 -4.41 0.16
N SER A 120 -18.27 -4.27 -0.62
CA SER A 120 -19.63 -4.15 -0.08
C SER A 120 -20.06 -5.40 0.70
N ASP A 121 -19.71 -6.59 0.21
CA ASP A 121 -19.99 -7.84 0.92
C ASP A 121 -19.22 -7.94 2.23
N ILE A 122 -17.93 -7.54 2.24
CA ILE A 122 -17.10 -7.51 3.45
C ILE A 122 -17.69 -6.50 4.47
N GLU A 123 -18.09 -5.31 4.02
CA GLU A 123 -18.67 -4.28 4.89
C GLU A 123 -20.02 -4.70 5.47
N SER A 124 -20.83 -5.44 4.71
CA SER A 124 -22.12 -5.96 5.18
C SER A 124 -22.00 -7.21 6.06
N GLY A 125 -20.80 -7.77 6.22
CA GLY A 125 -20.55 -9.00 6.98
C GLY A 125 -21.17 -10.25 6.38
N LYS A 126 -21.51 -10.25 5.09
CA LYS A 126 -22.15 -11.37 4.41
C LYS A 126 -21.13 -12.48 4.11
N ALA A 127 -21.20 -13.57 4.87
CA ALA A 127 -20.45 -14.82 4.62
C ALA A 127 -18.93 -14.59 4.43
N VAL A 128 -18.33 -13.74 5.25
CA VAL A 128 -16.91 -13.39 5.20
C VAL A 128 -16.26 -13.71 6.55
N ASP A 129 -15.10 -14.33 6.51
CA ASP A 129 -14.33 -14.65 7.72
C ASP A 129 -14.00 -13.39 8.52
N GLU A 130 -14.04 -13.49 9.84
CA GLU A 130 -13.77 -12.36 10.76
C GLU A 130 -12.38 -11.77 10.53
N GLU A 131 -11.40 -12.59 10.17
CA GLU A 131 -10.03 -12.17 9.85
C GLU A 131 -9.98 -11.21 8.66
N VAL A 132 -10.74 -11.49 7.59
CA VAL A 132 -10.87 -10.62 6.42
C VAL A 132 -11.50 -9.28 6.80
N VAL A 133 -12.54 -9.32 7.64
CA VAL A 133 -13.22 -8.09 8.09
C VAL A 133 -12.29 -7.22 8.93
N LYS A 134 -11.51 -7.81 9.83
CA LYS A 134 -10.51 -7.09 10.66
C LYS A 134 -9.40 -6.50 9.80
N PHE A 135 -8.86 -7.29 8.87
CA PHE A 135 -7.87 -6.84 7.89
C PHE A 135 -8.40 -5.65 7.09
N TYR A 136 -9.57 -5.77 6.48
CA TYR A 136 -10.17 -4.70 5.68
C TYR A 136 -10.41 -3.42 6.50
N LYS A 137 -10.89 -3.52 7.73
CA LYS A 137 -11.06 -2.37 8.63
C LYS A 137 -9.74 -1.66 8.90
N THR A 138 -8.67 -2.42 9.12
CA THR A 138 -7.32 -1.87 9.33
C THR A 138 -6.82 -1.16 8.07
N VAL A 139 -6.94 -1.80 6.90
CA VAL A 139 -6.57 -1.20 5.61
C VAL A 139 -7.37 0.07 5.35
N LYS A 140 -8.69 0.04 5.53
CA LYS A 140 -9.58 1.21 5.33
C LYS A 140 -9.18 2.37 6.23
N ARG A 141 -8.96 2.11 7.51
CA ARG A 141 -8.54 3.12 8.49
C ARG A 141 -7.24 3.80 8.08
N TYR A 142 -6.21 3.03 7.79
CA TYR A 142 -4.91 3.57 7.41
C TYR A 142 -4.91 4.22 6.01
N THR A 143 -5.71 3.74 5.07
CA THR A 143 -5.90 4.40 3.77
C THR A 143 -6.47 5.80 3.96
N ILE A 144 -7.53 5.95 4.77
CA ILE A 144 -8.14 7.25 5.09
C ILE A 144 -7.14 8.14 5.82
N GLN A 145 -6.40 7.60 6.78
CA GLN A 145 -5.38 8.35 7.52
C GLN A 145 -4.28 8.85 6.58
N SER A 146 -3.69 7.99 5.77
CA SER A 146 -2.68 8.37 4.78
C SER A 146 -3.17 9.47 3.85
N PHE A 147 -4.41 9.33 3.36
CA PHE A 147 -5.02 10.32 2.47
C PHE A 147 -5.23 11.67 3.17
N THR A 148 -5.84 11.67 4.35
CA THR A 148 -6.21 12.92 5.07
C THR A 148 -5.01 13.65 5.67
N THR A 149 -3.87 12.97 5.85
CA THR A 149 -2.61 13.57 6.31
C THR A 149 -1.66 13.89 5.17
N SER A 150 -2.01 13.57 3.92
CA SER A 150 -1.18 13.87 2.75
C SER A 150 -1.06 15.38 2.53
N LYS A 151 0.08 15.78 1.95
CA LYS A 151 0.32 17.17 1.59
C LYS A 151 -0.79 17.69 0.67
N GLU A 152 -1.16 16.91 -0.33
CA GLU A 152 -2.16 17.25 -1.34
C GLU A 152 -3.53 17.52 -0.71
N TYR A 153 -3.98 16.64 0.20
CA TYR A 153 -5.22 16.86 0.94
C TYR A 153 -5.16 18.11 1.80
N MET A 154 -4.06 18.30 2.55
CA MET A 154 -3.91 19.43 3.47
C MET A 154 -3.81 20.76 2.72
N THR A 155 -3.07 20.82 1.60
CA THR A 155 -2.90 22.08 0.85
C THR A 155 -4.08 22.37 -0.05
N ASP A 156 -4.61 21.37 -0.76
CA ASP A 156 -5.57 21.59 -1.84
C ASP A 156 -7.02 21.59 -1.36
N ILE A 157 -7.35 20.74 -0.37
CA ILE A 157 -8.70 20.64 0.20
C ILE A 157 -8.83 21.45 1.48
N ARG A 158 -7.93 21.22 2.46
CA ARG A 158 -8.02 21.88 3.77
C ARG A 158 -7.51 23.31 3.74
N LYS A 159 -6.79 23.72 2.69
CA LYS A 159 -6.13 25.03 2.61
C LYS A 159 -5.27 25.33 3.84
N TYR A 160 -4.66 24.28 4.39
CA TYR A 160 -3.85 24.37 5.59
C TYR A 160 -2.57 25.17 5.35
N ASN A 161 -2.32 26.12 6.21
CA ASN A 161 -1.07 26.85 6.25
C ASN A 161 -0.41 26.65 7.61
N MET A 162 0.77 26.02 7.65
CA MET A 162 1.49 25.71 8.88
C MET A 162 1.84 26.96 9.70
N VAL A 163 2.18 28.05 9.01
CA VAL A 163 2.43 29.34 9.65
C VAL A 163 1.31 30.28 9.21
N PRO A 164 0.49 30.77 10.14
CA PRO A 164 -0.49 31.80 9.82
C PRO A 164 0.25 32.99 9.20
N GLY A 165 -0.07 33.28 7.93
CA GLY A 165 0.57 34.39 7.20
C GLY A 165 0.17 35.75 7.77
N PRO A 166 0.59 36.87 7.14
CA PRO A 166 0.30 38.22 7.58
C PRO A 166 -1.20 38.56 7.63
N VAL A 167 -2.05 37.62 7.19
CA VAL A 167 -3.53 37.74 7.23
C VAL A 167 -4.14 37.21 8.54
N PHE A 168 -3.32 36.70 9.47
CA PHE A 168 -3.82 36.30 10.79
C PHE A 168 -4.29 37.54 11.57
N LYS A 169 -5.60 37.71 11.69
CA LYS A 169 -6.23 38.86 12.34
C LYS A 169 -6.39 38.74 13.86
N GLY A 170 -5.76 37.74 14.49
CA GLY A 170 -5.92 37.49 15.93
C GLY A 170 -7.30 37.00 16.28
N CYS A 171 -7.79 37.40 17.45
CA CYS A 171 -9.15 37.06 17.91
C CYS A 171 -10.20 37.81 17.11
N VAL A 172 -11.13 37.10 16.49
CA VAL A 172 -12.30 37.69 15.84
C VAL A 172 -13.48 37.59 16.82
N PRO A 173 -14.24 38.69 17.03
CA PRO A 173 -15.43 38.63 17.88
C PRO A 173 -16.42 37.58 17.37
N VAL A 174 -16.88 36.71 18.27
CA VAL A 174 -17.94 35.76 17.93
C VAL A 174 -19.24 36.59 17.77
N LYS A 175 -19.85 36.54 16.58
CA LYS A 175 -21.17 37.13 16.40
C LYS A 175 -22.13 36.35 17.28
N SER A 176 -22.69 37.00 18.28
CA SER A 176 -23.85 36.47 19.03
C SER A 176 -25.00 36.24 18.05
N ALA A 177 -25.56 35.00 18.07
CA ALA A 177 -26.73 34.64 17.27
C ALA A 177 -27.95 35.45 17.71
#